data_46f3abce3849087e62d658672799af63
#
_entry.id   46f3abce3849087e62d658672799af63
#
_cell.length_a   1.000
_cell.length_b   1.000
_cell.length_c   1.000
_cell.angle_alpha   90.00
_cell.angle_beta   90.00
_cell.angle_gamma   90.00
#
_symmetry.space_group_name_H-M   'P 1'
#
loop_
_entity.id
_entity.type
_entity.pdbx_description
1 polymer ?
#
loop_
_entity_poly.entity_id
_entity_poly.type
_entity_poly.pdbx_seq_one_letter_code
_entity_poly.pdbx_strand_id
1 'polypeptide(L)'
;MLVAADQLDTRLYGPPVRPNLPPGFGTRYTWKTSKSTADRSRRSIYIHAKRNLPYPLLRVFDQPDMHESCARRPQTTIAPQALVLLNSELVLDLSRGVVKRIQDATYSKNIPARVRHAWLTVLGREPQKDELAGGIQFLAEQSTRSEAKDEVTRANDALLDLCHVLINTNEFLYID
;
A
#
# COMPACT_ATOMS: atom_id res chain seq x y z
N MET A 1 -0.18 0.07 5.27
CA MET A 1 0.31 -0.63 4.07
C MET A 1 1.38 -1.67 4.40
N LEU A 2 2.60 -1.32 4.88
CA LEU A 2 3.67 -2.30 5.18
C LEU A 2 3.25 -3.40 6.17
N VAL A 3 2.46 -3.08 7.19
CA VAL A 3 1.90 -4.05 8.14
C VAL A 3 0.93 -5.02 7.45
N ALA A 4 0.03 -4.51 6.62
CA ALA A 4 -0.92 -5.34 5.89
C ALA A 4 -0.20 -6.31 4.93
N ALA A 5 0.88 -5.86 4.29
CA ALA A 5 1.72 -6.65 3.39
C ALA A 5 2.70 -7.61 4.11
N ASP A 6 2.72 -7.63 5.45
CA ASP A 6 3.69 -8.38 6.28
C ASP A 6 5.16 -8.08 5.93
N GLN A 7 5.43 -6.81 5.59
CA GLN A 7 6.77 -6.36 5.16
C GLN A 7 7.38 -5.34 6.12
N LEU A 8 6.69 -4.97 7.21
CA LEU A 8 7.18 -3.97 8.12
C LEU A 8 8.38 -4.47 8.94
N ASP A 9 9.52 -3.82 8.80
CA ASP A 9 10.63 -3.98 9.71
C ASP A 9 10.40 -3.13 10.98
N THR A 10 10.22 -3.80 12.11
CA THR A 10 9.90 -3.17 13.40
C THR A 10 11.11 -2.71 14.18
N ARG A 11 12.34 -2.90 13.68
CA ARG A 11 13.56 -2.46 14.37
C ARG A 11 13.48 -1.00 14.81
N LEU A 12 13.86 -0.77 16.06
CA LEU A 12 13.96 0.56 16.63
C LEU A 12 15.40 1.08 16.48
N TYR A 13 15.53 2.41 16.48
CA TYR A 13 16.81 3.14 16.42
C TYR A 13 17.64 2.86 15.15
N GLY A 14 18.83 3.40 15.10
CA GLY A 14 19.76 3.25 13.99
C GLY A 14 19.69 4.40 12.96
N PRO A 15 20.46 4.29 11.86
CA PRO A 15 20.57 5.36 10.87
C PRO A 15 19.26 5.54 10.08
N PRO A 16 19.05 6.74 9.52
CA PRO A 16 17.92 7.00 8.65
C PRO A 16 17.98 6.15 7.38
N VAL A 17 16.82 5.78 6.86
CA VAL A 17 16.68 4.97 5.67
C VAL A 17 16.29 5.81 4.46
N ARG A 18 16.64 5.36 3.28
CA ARG A 18 16.40 6.03 2.00
C ARG A 18 15.61 5.10 1.10
N PRO A 19 14.27 5.19 1.07
CA PRO A 19 13.44 4.37 0.19
C PRO A 19 13.68 4.72 -1.29
N ASN A 20 13.12 3.91 -2.18
CA ASN A 20 13.12 4.20 -3.60
C ASN A 20 12.34 5.50 -3.86
N LEU A 21 12.84 6.30 -4.77
CA LEU A 21 12.10 7.45 -5.30
C LEU A 21 11.34 7.00 -6.54
N PRO A 22 10.15 7.59 -6.79
CA PRO A 22 9.41 7.33 -8.03
C PRO A 22 10.23 7.66 -9.27
N PRO A 23 9.92 7.06 -10.43
CA PRO A 23 10.52 7.44 -11.71
C PRO A 23 10.39 8.94 -11.99
N GLY A 24 11.37 9.53 -12.69
CA GLY A 24 11.35 10.95 -13.05
C GLY A 24 12.01 11.90 -12.05
N PHE A 25 12.40 11.45 -10.88
CA PHE A 25 13.26 12.24 -9.99
C PHE A 25 14.69 12.22 -10.52
N GLY A 26 15.14 13.39 -11.02
CA GLY A 26 16.47 13.55 -11.62
C GLY A 26 17.62 13.19 -10.67
N THR A 27 18.73 12.71 -11.22
CA THR A 27 19.83 12.09 -10.48
C THR A 27 20.67 13.05 -9.63
N ARG A 28 20.73 14.33 -9.99
CA ARG A 28 21.66 15.31 -9.38
C ARG A 28 21.38 15.64 -7.91
N TYR A 29 20.11 15.58 -7.49
CA TYR A 29 19.69 15.95 -6.13
C TYR A 29 19.07 14.80 -5.36
N THR A 30 19.05 13.60 -5.92
CA THR A 30 18.50 12.39 -5.30
C THR A 30 19.42 11.87 -4.20
N TRP A 31 18.92 10.91 -3.45
CA TRP A 31 19.72 10.12 -2.53
C TRP A 31 20.04 8.75 -3.12
N LYS A 32 21.12 8.16 -2.65
CA LYS A 32 21.39 6.76 -2.92
C LYS A 32 20.46 5.91 -2.05
N THR A 33 19.61 5.12 -2.67
CA THR A 33 18.68 4.21 -1.99
C THR A 33 19.40 3.27 -1.04
N SER A 34 18.80 2.98 0.12
CA SER A 34 19.31 1.98 1.06
C SER A 34 19.36 0.61 0.40
N LYS A 35 20.48 -0.11 0.59
CA LYS A 35 20.72 -1.38 -0.13
C LYS A 35 19.77 -2.48 0.33
N SER A 36 19.53 -2.59 1.63
CA SER A 36 18.68 -3.63 2.20
C SER A 36 17.19 -3.33 1.97
N THR A 37 16.43 -4.32 1.57
CA THR A 37 14.96 -4.23 1.49
C THR A 37 14.35 -4.02 2.87
N ALA A 38 14.86 -4.71 3.90
CA ALA A 38 14.43 -4.53 5.28
C ALA A 38 14.57 -3.06 5.74
N ASP A 39 15.70 -2.39 5.40
CA ASP A 39 15.87 -0.97 5.71
C ASP A 39 14.79 -0.11 5.04
N ARG A 40 14.44 -0.40 3.78
CA ARG A 40 13.42 0.36 3.05
C ARG A 40 11.99 0.11 3.55
N SER A 41 11.79 -0.97 4.28
CA SER A 41 10.49 -1.37 4.86
C SER A 41 10.32 -0.95 6.32
N ARG A 42 11.18 -0.08 6.85
CA ARG A 42 11.04 0.46 8.20
C ARG A 42 9.91 1.47 8.31
N ARG A 43 9.47 1.77 9.54
CA ARG A 43 8.47 2.81 9.81
C ARG A 43 8.87 4.14 9.20
N SER A 44 7.90 4.90 8.70
CA SER A 44 8.12 6.19 7.98
C SER A 44 8.92 7.22 8.80
N ILE A 45 8.89 7.13 10.14
CA ILE A 45 9.69 8.01 11.02
C ILE A 45 11.20 7.88 10.79
N TYR A 46 11.67 6.76 10.24
CA TYR A 46 13.08 6.53 9.93
C TYR A 46 13.49 6.98 8.52
N ILE A 47 12.54 7.46 7.70
CA ILE A 47 12.87 7.98 6.38
C ILE A 47 13.74 9.22 6.52
N HIS A 48 14.84 9.24 5.76
CA HIS A 48 15.75 10.39 5.72
C HIS A 48 15.03 11.65 5.29
N ALA A 49 14.96 12.62 6.20
CA ALA A 49 14.40 13.93 5.92
C ALA A 49 15.44 14.79 5.18
N LYS A 50 15.25 14.95 3.88
CA LYS A 50 16.11 15.83 3.05
C LYS A 50 15.35 17.12 2.73
N ARG A 51 15.84 18.27 3.22
CA ARG A 51 15.15 19.56 3.12
C ARG A 51 14.72 19.90 1.68
N ASN A 52 15.60 19.71 0.72
CA ASN A 52 15.34 20.06 -0.69
C ASN A 52 14.71 18.93 -1.49
N LEU A 53 14.43 17.77 -0.87
CA LEU A 53 13.81 16.63 -1.51
C LEU A 53 13.00 15.84 -0.47
N PRO A 54 11.83 16.35 -0.04
CA PRO A 54 10.94 15.57 0.82
C PRO A 54 10.47 14.31 0.08
N TYR A 55 10.24 13.23 0.84
CA TYR A 55 9.78 11.98 0.24
C TYR A 55 8.38 12.16 -0.37
N PRO A 56 8.18 11.90 -1.67
CA PRO A 56 6.97 12.31 -2.40
C PRO A 56 5.67 11.81 -1.77
N LEU A 57 5.62 10.54 -1.37
CA LEU A 57 4.44 9.97 -0.72
C LEU A 57 4.09 10.73 0.57
N LEU A 58 5.06 11.01 1.43
CA LEU A 58 4.81 11.71 2.68
C LEU A 58 4.39 13.18 2.44
N ARG A 59 4.95 13.81 1.40
CA ARG A 59 4.58 15.19 1.03
C ARG A 59 3.12 15.28 0.60
N VAL A 60 2.64 14.33 -0.19
CA VAL A 60 1.23 14.27 -0.62
C VAL A 60 0.29 14.06 0.56
N PHE A 61 0.77 13.39 1.63
CA PHE A 61 0.04 13.19 2.89
C PHE A 61 0.44 14.19 3.98
N ASP A 62 0.61 15.45 3.61
CA ASP A 62 0.77 16.58 4.52
C ASP A 62 1.98 16.47 5.47
N GLN A 63 3.11 15.95 4.98
CA GLN A 63 4.36 16.06 5.73
C GLN A 63 4.67 17.55 5.99
N PRO A 64 4.93 17.95 7.24
CA PRO A 64 5.31 19.34 7.55
C PRO A 64 6.49 19.82 6.72
N ASP A 65 6.46 21.10 6.34
CA ASP A 65 7.61 21.74 5.70
C ASP A 65 8.79 21.79 6.69
N MET A 66 9.96 21.42 6.20
CA MET A 66 11.19 21.43 7.00
C MET A 66 11.88 22.81 7.03
N HIS A 67 11.34 23.81 6.32
CA HIS A 67 11.84 25.16 6.32
C HIS A 67 11.18 26.04 7.39
N GLU A 68 10.00 25.65 7.87
CA GLU A 68 9.21 26.43 8.81
C GLU A 68 8.83 25.61 10.06
N SER A 69 8.60 26.31 11.15
CA SER A 69 8.05 25.72 12.36
C SER A 69 6.58 25.39 12.16
N CYS A 70 6.17 24.16 12.42
CA CYS A 70 4.80 23.69 12.25
C CYS A 70 4.19 23.39 13.62
N ALA A 71 3.34 24.28 14.12
CA ALA A 71 2.65 24.09 15.41
C ALA A 71 1.56 23.01 15.33
N ARG A 72 0.91 22.87 14.18
CA ARG A 72 -0.12 21.86 13.92
C ARG A 72 -0.01 21.39 12.47
N ARG A 73 0.07 20.07 12.30
CA ARG A 73 0.07 19.46 10.97
C ARG A 73 -1.28 19.70 10.28
N PRO A 74 -1.31 20.23 9.04
CA PRO A 74 -2.53 20.26 8.24
C PRO A 74 -3.01 18.84 7.96
N GLN A 75 -4.31 18.67 7.78
CA GLN A 75 -4.92 17.45 7.29
C GLN A 75 -5.76 17.81 6.08
N THR A 76 -5.32 17.40 4.91
CA THR A 76 -6.03 17.68 3.66
C THR A 76 -6.54 16.39 3.04
N THR A 77 -7.67 16.48 2.35
CA THR A 77 -8.18 15.41 1.49
C THR A 77 -8.22 15.97 0.08
N ILE A 78 -7.25 15.61 -0.74
CA ILE A 78 -7.09 16.16 -2.09
C ILE A 78 -6.95 15.05 -3.13
N ALA A 79 -7.41 15.33 -4.35
CA ALA A 79 -7.34 14.38 -5.48
C ALA A 79 -5.92 13.79 -5.73
N PRO A 80 -4.81 14.52 -5.58
CA PRO A 80 -3.47 13.96 -5.69
C PRO A 80 -3.17 12.79 -4.75
N GLN A 81 -3.77 12.73 -3.55
CA GLN A 81 -3.60 11.60 -2.62
C GLN A 81 -4.15 10.31 -3.22
N ALA A 82 -5.40 10.34 -3.71
CA ALA A 82 -6.01 9.19 -4.39
C ALA A 82 -5.23 8.79 -5.65
N LEU A 83 -4.80 9.76 -6.47
CA LEU A 83 -4.02 9.48 -7.67
C LEU A 83 -2.67 8.82 -7.39
N VAL A 84 -1.98 9.25 -6.34
CA VAL A 84 -0.70 8.63 -5.93
C VAL A 84 -0.94 7.21 -5.45
N LEU A 85 -2.00 6.95 -4.68
CA LEU A 85 -2.28 5.60 -4.19
C LEU A 85 -2.69 4.65 -5.31
N LEU A 86 -3.48 5.13 -6.27
CA LEU A 86 -3.92 4.33 -7.42
C LEU A 86 -2.78 4.02 -8.41
N ASN A 87 -1.79 4.92 -8.56
CA ASN A 87 -0.78 4.79 -9.61
C ASN A 87 0.64 4.51 -9.09
N SER A 88 0.84 4.37 -7.77
CA SER A 88 2.16 4.14 -7.20
C SER A 88 2.60 2.70 -7.33
N GLU A 89 3.75 2.45 -7.96
CA GLU A 89 4.39 1.13 -7.98
C GLU A 89 4.59 0.57 -6.56
N LEU A 90 4.92 1.42 -5.59
CA LEU A 90 5.06 1.02 -4.20
C LEU A 90 3.75 0.45 -3.64
N VAL A 91 2.61 1.09 -3.91
CA VAL A 91 1.30 0.62 -3.42
C VAL A 91 0.91 -0.67 -4.10
N LEU A 92 1.17 -0.81 -5.40
CA LEU A 92 0.95 -2.06 -6.13
C LEU A 92 1.83 -3.21 -5.58
N ASP A 93 3.10 -2.95 -5.29
CA ASP A 93 4.00 -3.95 -4.71
C ASP A 93 3.55 -4.37 -3.30
N LEU A 94 3.07 -3.43 -2.50
CA LEU A 94 2.49 -3.73 -1.19
C LEU A 94 1.18 -4.51 -1.31
N SER A 95 0.35 -4.21 -2.31
CA SER A 95 -0.86 -5.00 -2.61
C SER A 95 -0.51 -6.44 -3.00
N ARG A 96 0.55 -6.67 -3.77
CA ARG A 96 1.08 -8.03 -4.04
C ARG A 96 1.52 -8.74 -2.74
N GLY A 97 2.13 -8.01 -1.81
CA GLY A 97 2.47 -8.54 -0.49
C GLY A 97 1.22 -9.00 0.29
N VAL A 98 0.14 -8.20 0.26
CA VAL A 98 -1.15 -8.57 0.87
C VAL A 98 -1.73 -9.83 0.22
N VAL A 99 -1.72 -9.92 -1.11
CA VAL A 99 -2.17 -11.13 -1.84
C VAL A 99 -1.41 -12.37 -1.38
N LYS A 100 -0.08 -12.28 -1.31
CA LYS A 100 0.75 -13.39 -0.83
C LYS A 100 0.36 -13.82 0.58
N ARG A 101 0.20 -12.87 1.50
CA ARG A 101 -0.24 -13.14 2.88
C ARG A 101 -1.60 -13.83 2.93
N ILE A 102 -2.57 -13.42 2.10
CA ILE A 102 -3.88 -14.04 2.00
C ILE A 102 -3.75 -15.48 1.47
N GLN A 103 -2.92 -15.70 0.47
CA GLN A 103 -2.67 -17.03 -0.10
C GLN A 103 -2.03 -17.98 0.93
N ASP A 104 -1.05 -17.49 1.68
CA ASP A 104 -0.37 -18.28 2.72
C ASP A 104 -1.33 -18.64 3.88
N ALA A 105 -2.29 -17.76 4.20
CA ALA A 105 -3.30 -17.97 5.24
C ALA A 105 -4.49 -18.83 4.78
N THR A 106 -4.80 -18.82 3.48
CA THR A 106 -5.94 -19.56 2.90
C THR A 106 -5.44 -20.68 2.02
N TYR A 107 -5.27 -21.89 2.59
CA TYR A 107 -5.01 -23.12 1.80
C TYR A 107 -6.13 -23.49 0.82
N SER A 108 -7.26 -22.80 0.89
CA SER A 108 -8.47 -23.07 0.11
C SER A 108 -8.60 -22.11 -1.07
N LYS A 109 -8.96 -22.63 -2.25
CA LYS A 109 -9.43 -21.83 -3.41
C LYS A 109 -10.82 -21.21 -3.18
N ASN A 110 -11.32 -21.21 -1.94
CA ASN A 110 -12.65 -20.70 -1.59
C ASN A 110 -12.66 -19.16 -1.72
N ILE A 111 -13.38 -18.65 -2.70
CA ILE A 111 -13.50 -17.21 -3.00
C ILE A 111 -14.03 -16.42 -1.79
N PRO A 112 -15.14 -16.80 -1.12
CA PRO A 112 -15.60 -16.12 0.08
C PRO A 112 -14.55 -16.02 1.20
N ALA A 113 -13.76 -17.06 1.42
CA ALA A 113 -12.68 -17.04 2.40
C ALA A 113 -11.59 -16.02 2.02
N ARG A 114 -11.19 -15.95 0.75
CA ARG A 114 -10.21 -14.96 0.27
C ARG A 114 -10.72 -13.53 0.44
N VAL A 115 -11.99 -13.27 0.15
CA VAL A 115 -12.61 -11.96 0.36
C VAL A 115 -12.58 -11.59 1.85
N ARG A 116 -13.01 -12.49 2.76
CA ARG A 116 -12.94 -12.25 4.22
C ARG A 116 -11.51 -11.94 4.68
N HIS A 117 -10.54 -12.73 4.24
CA HIS A 117 -9.13 -12.49 4.57
C HIS A 117 -8.59 -11.18 4.02
N ALA A 118 -9.06 -10.71 2.86
CA ALA A 118 -8.70 -9.40 2.32
C ALA A 118 -9.17 -8.28 3.25
N TRP A 119 -10.44 -8.30 3.70
CA TRP A 119 -10.97 -7.34 4.67
C TRP A 119 -10.23 -7.39 6.00
N LEU A 120 -10.06 -8.58 6.58
CA LEU A 120 -9.32 -8.76 7.84
C LEU A 120 -7.88 -8.23 7.75
N THR A 121 -7.19 -8.50 6.64
CA THR A 121 -5.78 -8.14 6.47
C THR A 121 -5.60 -6.64 6.22
N VAL A 122 -6.50 -6.01 5.46
CA VAL A 122 -6.38 -4.62 5.06
C VAL A 122 -7.11 -3.70 6.05
N LEU A 123 -8.37 -4.00 6.39
CA LEU A 123 -9.23 -3.13 7.20
C LEU A 123 -9.32 -3.56 8.67
N GLY A 124 -8.80 -4.74 9.01
CA GLY A 124 -8.80 -5.24 10.41
C GLY A 124 -10.15 -5.71 10.92
N ARG A 125 -11.16 -5.87 10.06
CA ARG A 125 -12.51 -6.33 10.40
C ARG A 125 -13.07 -7.33 9.38
N GLU A 126 -14.12 -8.03 9.77
CA GLU A 126 -14.90 -8.86 8.83
C GLU A 126 -15.71 -7.97 7.88
N PRO A 127 -15.89 -8.40 6.61
CA PRO A 127 -16.80 -7.73 5.68
C PRO A 127 -18.26 -7.92 6.12
N GLN A 128 -19.09 -6.89 5.93
CA GLN A 128 -20.55 -7.00 6.04
C GLN A 128 -21.09 -7.88 4.91
N LYS A 129 -22.37 -8.29 5.02
CA LYS A 129 -22.98 -9.20 4.03
C LYS A 129 -22.91 -8.65 2.61
N ASP A 130 -23.21 -7.36 2.45
CA ASP A 130 -23.20 -6.70 1.13
C ASP A 130 -21.77 -6.50 0.61
N GLU A 131 -20.81 -6.20 1.48
CA GLU A 131 -19.39 -6.10 1.14
C GLU A 131 -18.82 -7.45 0.70
N LEU A 132 -19.20 -8.53 1.40
CA LEU A 132 -18.81 -9.88 1.02
C LEU A 132 -19.37 -10.26 -0.36
N ALA A 133 -20.66 -10.00 -0.59
CA ALA A 133 -21.30 -10.26 -1.88
C ALA A 133 -20.65 -9.45 -3.01
N GLY A 134 -20.44 -8.13 -2.78
CA GLY A 134 -19.76 -7.24 -3.72
C GLY A 134 -18.33 -7.68 -4.02
N GLY A 135 -17.57 -8.08 -2.99
CA GLY A 135 -16.21 -8.59 -3.17
C GLY A 135 -16.15 -9.88 -3.99
N ILE A 136 -17.08 -10.81 -3.78
CA ILE A 136 -17.18 -12.04 -4.58
C ILE A 136 -17.50 -11.71 -6.04
N GLN A 137 -18.49 -10.84 -6.27
CA GLN A 137 -18.85 -10.38 -7.62
C GLN A 137 -17.67 -9.69 -8.31
N PHE A 138 -16.98 -8.80 -7.60
CA PHE A 138 -15.80 -8.09 -8.12
C PHE A 138 -14.71 -9.07 -8.57
N LEU A 139 -14.38 -10.08 -7.76
CA LEU A 139 -13.38 -11.10 -8.13
C LEU A 139 -13.81 -11.88 -9.39
N ALA A 140 -15.09 -12.24 -9.51
CA ALA A 140 -15.60 -12.93 -10.69
C ALA A 140 -15.47 -12.05 -11.95
N GLU A 141 -15.87 -10.77 -11.88
CA GLU A 141 -15.77 -9.84 -12.99
C GLU A 141 -14.32 -9.56 -13.41
N GLN A 142 -13.42 -9.29 -12.44
CA GLN A 142 -12.03 -9.00 -12.73
C GLN A 142 -11.28 -10.21 -13.28
N SER A 143 -11.57 -11.41 -12.81
CA SER A 143 -10.98 -12.63 -13.36
C SER A 143 -11.31 -12.85 -14.84
N THR A 144 -12.45 -12.36 -15.32
CA THR A 144 -12.82 -12.42 -16.75
C THR A 144 -12.14 -11.35 -17.61
N ARG A 145 -11.69 -10.24 -16.99
CA ARG A 145 -10.99 -9.14 -17.67
C ARG A 145 -9.49 -9.37 -17.78
N SER A 146 -8.92 -10.23 -16.92
CA SER A 146 -7.48 -10.52 -16.96
C SER A 146 -7.11 -11.22 -18.27
N GLU A 147 -6.08 -10.71 -18.95
CA GLU A 147 -5.53 -11.27 -20.19
C GLU A 147 -4.66 -12.52 -19.93
N ALA A 148 -4.46 -12.91 -18.68
CA ALA A 148 -3.67 -14.08 -18.33
C ALA A 148 -4.28 -15.37 -18.88
N LYS A 149 -3.42 -16.27 -19.37
CA LYS A 149 -3.86 -17.50 -20.02
C LYS A 149 -4.35 -18.54 -19.03
N ASP A 150 -3.80 -18.59 -17.83
CA ASP A 150 -4.15 -19.56 -16.83
C ASP A 150 -5.13 -19.00 -15.78
N GLU A 151 -5.99 -19.89 -15.26
CA GLU A 151 -7.02 -19.52 -14.29
C GLU A 151 -6.44 -19.05 -12.95
N VAL A 152 -5.30 -19.59 -12.54
CA VAL A 152 -4.67 -19.25 -11.26
C VAL A 152 -4.16 -17.82 -11.31
N THR A 153 -3.50 -17.43 -12.38
CA THR A 153 -3.01 -16.05 -12.57
C THR A 153 -4.18 -15.07 -12.66
N ARG A 154 -5.25 -15.39 -13.42
CA ARG A 154 -6.46 -14.54 -13.45
C ARG A 154 -7.07 -14.32 -12.07
N ALA A 155 -7.19 -15.38 -11.27
CA ALA A 155 -7.72 -15.28 -9.92
C ALA A 155 -6.81 -14.46 -8.98
N ASN A 156 -5.49 -14.51 -9.19
CA ASN A 156 -4.53 -13.72 -8.43
C ASN A 156 -4.54 -12.25 -8.83
N ASP A 157 -4.65 -11.95 -10.12
CA ASP A 157 -4.79 -10.59 -10.62
C ASP A 157 -6.06 -9.93 -10.06
N ALA A 158 -7.20 -10.64 -10.11
CA ALA A 158 -8.45 -10.16 -9.53
C ALA A 158 -8.33 -9.90 -8.01
N LEU A 159 -7.64 -10.78 -7.27
CA LEU A 159 -7.39 -10.58 -5.85
C LEU A 159 -6.45 -9.39 -5.59
N LEU A 160 -5.46 -9.17 -6.46
CA LEU A 160 -4.58 -8.00 -6.40
C LEU A 160 -5.38 -6.71 -6.57
N ASP A 161 -6.27 -6.66 -7.55
CA ASP A 161 -7.13 -5.51 -7.79
C ASP A 161 -8.03 -5.24 -6.58
N LEU A 162 -8.61 -6.29 -5.97
CA LEU A 162 -9.43 -6.15 -4.77
C LEU A 162 -8.62 -5.58 -3.60
N CYS A 163 -7.43 -6.11 -3.33
CA CYS A 163 -6.54 -5.60 -2.27
C CYS A 163 -6.14 -4.15 -2.53
N HIS A 164 -5.86 -3.80 -3.78
CA HIS A 164 -5.52 -2.46 -4.18
C HIS A 164 -6.70 -1.49 -3.97
N VAL A 165 -7.92 -1.90 -4.32
CA VAL A 165 -9.14 -1.12 -4.03
C VAL A 165 -9.31 -0.89 -2.54
N LEU A 166 -9.17 -1.93 -1.71
CA LEU A 166 -9.31 -1.81 -0.26
C LEU A 166 -8.30 -0.85 0.37
N ILE A 167 -7.04 -0.88 -0.09
CA ILE A 167 -5.99 0.07 0.36
C ILE A 167 -6.32 1.52 -0.02
N ASN A 168 -7.13 1.73 -1.06
CA ASN A 168 -7.57 3.04 -1.53
C ASN A 168 -8.90 3.51 -0.89
N THR A 169 -9.50 2.75 0.02
CA THR A 169 -10.72 3.17 0.72
C THR A 169 -10.41 4.22 1.78
N ASN A 170 -11.39 5.10 2.04
CA ASN A 170 -11.28 6.07 3.13
C ASN A 170 -11.10 5.39 4.49
N GLU A 171 -11.75 4.25 4.71
CA GLU A 171 -11.63 3.46 5.95
C GLU A 171 -10.18 2.99 6.21
N PHE A 172 -9.42 2.70 5.16
CA PHE A 172 -8.00 2.35 5.31
C PHE A 172 -7.11 3.57 5.57
N LEU A 173 -7.45 4.72 5.00
CA LEU A 173 -6.60 5.91 4.98
C LEU A 173 -6.81 6.80 6.20
N TYR A 174 -8.02 6.88 6.71
CA TYR A 174 -8.41 7.78 7.77
C TYR A 174 -8.91 6.99 8.98
N ILE A 175 -8.49 7.41 10.16
CA ILE A 175 -8.97 6.90 11.44
C ILE A 175 -10.01 7.90 11.92
N ASP A 176 -11.26 7.46 12.05
CA ASP A 176 -12.36 8.23 12.64
C ASP A 176 -12.26 8.28 14.18
#